data_a7e896a6fb934669ebdf0673a4eb4a60
#
_entry.id   a7e896a6fb934669ebdf0673a4eb4a60
#
_cell.length_a   1.000
_cell.length_b   1.000
_cell.length_c   1.000
_cell.angle_alpha   90.00
_cell.angle_beta   90.00
_cell.angle_gamma   90.00
#
_symmetry.space_group_name_H-M   'P 1'
#
loop_
_entity.id
_entity.type
_entity.pdbx_description
1 polymer ?
#
loop_
_entity_poly.entity_id
_entity_poly.type
_entity_poly.pdbx_seq_one_letter_code
_entity_poly.pdbx_strand_id
1 'polypeptide(L)'
;MKLLRFQLFWLLVVTATFVHAQETGSITGTVRDNTGAVVPGADVNITSEAQGVIQKVTTNSNGDFLVAGLPSGTYDLTIAASGFKKYAASGVVLRVGQKARVDAILQVGEISTEVTVAGEAVAQVETQSAEISGIITGKEISQIILNGRNFSQLVTLTPGVSNQTGLDEGTVGIAGNVGMSMNGGRTEYNNWEMDGGDNMDNGSNNGLNVYPNVDAIAEVKVLTSNYGAQYGRNSSGTVEAVTKTGTKDFHGDLFEFVRNDDFNARGFFQSTVPEYKKNDFGFTVGGPLYIPGFYNTKKEKTFFFWSEDWRREIIPGQTFNLQVPSAAERAGNFSDVCPAAGSVSIRS
;
A
#
# COMPACT_ATOMS: atom_id res chain seq x y z
N MET A 1 -11.54 -18.64 36.20
CA MET A 1 -11.17 -17.41 35.48
C MET A 1 -10.06 -17.62 34.39
N LYS A 2 -8.97 -18.33 34.64
CA LYS A 2 -7.91 -18.56 33.63
C LYS A 2 -8.40 -19.42 32.47
N LEU A 3 -9.18 -20.48 32.71
CA LEU A 3 -9.73 -21.34 31.65
C LEU A 3 -10.73 -20.59 30.76
N LEU A 4 -11.56 -19.74 31.31
CA LEU A 4 -12.53 -18.93 30.56
C LEU A 4 -11.84 -17.90 29.67
N ARG A 5 -10.74 -17.27 30.14
CA ARG A 5 -9.91 -16.36 29.36
C ARG A 5 -9.19 -17.09 28.21
N PHE A 6 -8.73 -18.31 28.44
CA PHE A 6 -8.10 -19.15 27.43
C PHE A 6 -9.12 -19.59 26.35
N GLN A 7 -10.33 -19.98 26.77
CA GLN A 7 -11.41 -20.32 25.82
C GLN A 7 -11.88 -19.10 25.03
N LEU A 8 -11.98 -17.93 25.65
CA LEU A 8 -12.34 -16.67 24.96
C LEU A 8 -11.26 -16.26 23.93
N PHE A 9 -9.98 -16.45 24.28
CA PHE A 9 -8.86 -16.20 23.36
C PHE A 9 -8.93 -17.13 22.13
N TRP A 10 -9.17 -18.43 22.33
CA TRP A 10 -9.32 -19.38 21.22
C TRP A 10 -10.57 -19.13 20.38
N LEU A 11 -11.66 -18.71 20.99
CA LEU A 11 -12.88 -18.31 20.28
C LEU A 11 -12.62 -17.07 19.40
N LEU A 12 -11.88 -16.10 19.90
CA LEU A 12 -11.50 -14.89 19.16
C LEU A 12 -10.57 -15.22 17.98
N VAL A 13 -9.62 -16.13 18.16
CA VAL A 13 -8.72 -16.60 17.09
C VAL A 13 -9.48 -17.35 16.00
N VAL A 14 -10.47 -18.16 16.36
CA VAL A 14 -11.27 -18.91 15.38
C VAL A 14 -12.22 -18.01 14.59
N THR A 15 -12.76 -16.94 15.19
CA THR A 15 -13.65 -15.99 14.50
C THR A 15 -12.89 -15.02 13.58
N ALA A 16 -11.60 -14.79 13.81
CA ALA A 16 -10.77 -13.91 12.97
C ALA A 16 -10.44 -14.50 11.58
N THR A 17 -10.73 -15.77 11.33
CA THR A 17 -10.32 -16.46 10.09
C THR A 17 -11.17 -16.16 8.85
N PHE A 18 -12.19 -15.30 8.93
CA PHE A 18 -13.11 -15.03 7.83
C PHE A 18 -13.12 -13.58 7.30
N VAL A 19 -12.20 -12.74 7.77
CA VAL A 19 -12.14 -11.35 7.28
C VAL A 19 -11.11 -11.25 6.16
N HIS A 20 -11.58 -11.29 4.92
CA HIS A 20 -10.78 -10.93 3.75
C HIS A 20 -11.06 -9.45 3.44
N ALA A 21 -10.29 -8.56 4.01
CA ALA A 21 -10.39 -7.12 3.77
C ALA A 21 -9.37 -6.59 2.74
N GLN A 22 -8.55 -7.47 2.15
CA GLN A 22 -7.52 -7.07 1.22
C GLN A 22 -8.10 -6.69 -0.14
N GLU A 23 -7.71 -5.55 -0.67
CA GLU A 23 -8.02 -5.15 -2.05
C GLU A 23 -7.44 -6.17 -3.03
N THR A 24 -8.32 -6.72 -3.84
CA THR A 24 -7.98 -7.79 -4.78
C THR A 24 -8.19 -7.36 -6.21
N GLY A 25 -7.33 -7.85 -7.10
CA GLY A 25 -7.50 -7.70 -8.53
C GLY A 25 -8.28 -8.85 -9.16
N SER A 26 -8.39 -8.80 -10.47
CA SER A 26 -9.00 -9.87 -11.29
C SER A 26 -8.22 -10.05 -12.58
N ILE A 27 -8.22 -11.29 -13.09
CA ILE A 27 -7.74 -11.61 -14.43
C ILE A 27 -8.91 -12.10 -15.25
N THR A 28 -9.13 -11.45 -16.40
CA THR A 28 -10.21 -11.77 -17.35
C THR A 28 -9.63 -11.95 -18.74
N GLY A 29 -10.35 -12.56 -19.63
CA GLY A 29 -9.96 -12.68 -21.03
C GLY A 29 -10.95 -13.46 -21.86
N THR A 30 -10.71 -13.48 -23.18
CA THR A 30 -11.49 -14.28 -24.14
C THR A 30 -10.58 -15.30 -24.81
N VAL A 31 -11.02 -16.54 -24.85
CA VAL A 31 -10.30 -17.64 -25.52
C VAL A 31 -10.90 -17.85 -26.92
N ARG A 32 -10.03 -17.78 -27.93
CA ARG A 32 -10.39 -17.97 -29.33
C ARG A 32 -9.47 -19.00 -29.98
N ASP A 33 -9.94 -19.58 -31.06
CA ASP A 33 -9.08 -20.38 -31.95
C ASP A 33 -8.36 -19.50 -32.98
N ASN A 34 -7.52 -20.12 -33.81
CA ASN A 34 -6.78 -19.46 -34.89
C ASN A 34 -7.68 -18.93 -36.04
N THR A 35 -8.95 -19.29 -36.06
CA THR A 35 -9.95 -18.76 -37.04
C THR A 35 -10.69 -17.55 -36.47
N GLY A 36 -10.49 -17.23 -35.16
CA GLY A 36 -11.19 -16.19 -34.43
C GLY A 36 -12.49 -16.65 -33.76
N ALA A 37 -12.88 -17.94 -33.90
CA ALA A 37 -14.04 -18.49 -33.22
C ALA A 37 -13.76 -18.63 -31.71
N VAL A 38 -14.77 -18.37 -30.88
CA VAL A 38 -14.67 -18.51 -29.42
C VAL A 38 -14.59 -19.98 -29.01
N VAL A 39 -13.88 -20.28 -27.94
CA VAL A 39 -13.71 -21.63 -27.40
C VAL A 39 -14.41 -21.73 -26.03
N PRO A 40 -15.64 -22.18 -25.95
CA PRO A 40 -16.33 -22.40 -24.68
C PRO A 40 -15.87 -23.69 -24.01
N GLY A 41 -15.95 -23.72 -22.66
CA GLY A 41 -15.58 -24.89 -21.86
C GLY A 41 -14.08 -25.18 -21.78
N ALA A 42 -13.24 -24.24 -22.15
CA ALA A 42 -11.80 -24.35 -21.96
C ALA A 42 -11.45 -24.24 -20.46
N ASP A 43 -10.60 -25.12 -19.97
CA ASP A 43 -10.10 -25.09 -18.59
C ASP A 43 -9.02 -24.03 -18.45
N VAL A 44 -9.24 -23.06 -17.59
CA VAL A 44 -8.32 -21.97 -17.26
C VAL A 44 -7.80 -22.17 -15.85
N ASN A 45 -6.48 -22.34 -15.70
CA ASN A 45 -5.82 -22.40 -14.40
C ASN A 45 -4.91 -21.18 -14.24
N ILE A 46 -5.06 -20.49 -13.11
CA ILE A 46 -4.21 -19.35 -12.71
C ILE A 46 -3.47 -19.76 -11.45
N THR A 47 -2.14 -19.73 -11.52
CA THR A 47 -1.23 -20.16 -10.44
C THR A 47 -0.48 -18.95 -9.92
N SER A 48 -0.56 -18.67 -8.63
CA SER A 48 0.29 -17.65 -7.99
C SER A 48 1.73 -18.16 -7.91
N GLU A 49 2.68 -17.43 -8.46
CA GLU A 49 4.11 -17.81 -8.37
C GLU A 49 4.61 -17.79 -6.92
N ALA A 50 4.18 -16.79 -6.14
CA ALA A 50 4.62 -16.61 -4.76
C ALA A 50 4.07 -17.67 -3.80
N GLN A 51 2.82 -18.11 -4.01
CA GLN A 51 2.13 -19.02 -3.08
C GLN A 51 1.93 -20.43 -3.63
N GLY A 52 2.04 -20.64 -4.95
CA GLY A 52 1.74 -21.91 -5.60
C GLY A 52 0.23 -22.25 -5.61
N VAL A 53 -0.62 -21.35 -5.16
CA VAL A 53 -2.08 -21.56 -5.12
C VAL A 53 -2.64 -21.51 -6.53
N ILE A 54 -3.48 -22.49 -6.87
CA ILE A 54 -4.12 -22.60 -8.19
C ILE A 54 -5.60 -22.29 -8.07
N GLN A 55 -6.08 -21.32 -8.83
CA GLN A 55 -7.50 -21.08 -9.06
C GLN A 55 -7.89 -21.60 -10.44
N LYS A 56 -9.07 -22.26 -10.52
CA LYS A 56 -9.57 -22.91 -11.73
C LYS A 56 -10.94 -22.38 -12.10
N VAL A 57 -11.09 -22.00 -13.36
CA VAL A 57 -12.37 -21.63 -13.95
C VAL A 57 -12.49 -22.23 -15.34
N THR A 58 -13.68 -22.21 -15.92
CA THR A 58 -13.93 -22.62 -17.31
C THR A 58 -14.50 -21.44 -18.10
N THR A 59 -14.19 -21.37 -19.38
CA THR A 59 -14.75 -20.34 -20.26
C THR A 59 -16.25 -20.55 -20.47
N ASN A 60 -17.00 -19.45 -20.51
CA ASN A 60 -18.43 -19.43 -20.77
C ASN A 60 -18.76 -19.66 -22.26
N SER A 61 -20.07 -19.57 -22.64
CA SER A 61 -20.54 -19.74 -24.02
C SER A 61 -19.94 -18.74 -25.03
N ASN A 62 -19.44 -17.60 -24.55
CA ASN A 62 -18.76 -16.57 -25.36
C ASN A 62 -17.25 -16.75 -25.40
N GLY A 63 -16.72 -17.80 -24.79
CA GLY A 63 -15.28 -18.02 -24.62
C GLY A 63 -14.63 -17.12 -23.56
N ASP A 64 -15.41 -16.39 -22.75
CA ASP A 64 -14.87 -15.49 -21.74
C ASP A 64 -14.64 -16.21 -20.42
N PHE A 65 -13.58 -15.79 -19.71
CA PHE A 65 -13.31 -16.21 -18.33
C PHE A 65 -13.05 -15.01 -17.43
N LEU A 66 -13.32 -15.17 -16.14
CA LEU A 66 -13.04 -14.22 -15.08
C LEU A 66 -12.59 -14.96 -13.82
N VAL A 67 -11.43 -14.60 -13.31
CA VAL A 67 -10.93 -15.00 -11.99
C VAL A 67 -10.79 -13.73 -11.15
N ALA A 68 -11.62 -13.61 -10.13
CA ALA A 68 -11.63 -12.47 -9.21
C ALA A 68 -11.06 -12.88 -7.85
N GLY A 69 -10.78 -11.89 -6.99
CA GLY A 69 -10.28 -12.16 -5.64
C GLY A 69 -8.80 -12.55 -5.62
N LEU A 70 -8.02 -12.10 -6.60
CA LEU A 70 -6.59 -12.35 -6.68
C LEU A 70 -5.81 -11.24 -5.97
N PRO A 71 -4.95 -11.56 -4.98
CA PRO A 71 -4.00 -10.60 -4.44
C PRO A 71 -3.07 -10.03 -5.52
N SER A 72 -2.48 -8.86 -5.29
CA SER A 72 -1.42 -8.37 -6.17
C SER A 72 -0.22 -9.33 -6.17
N GLY A 73 0.39 -9.51 -7.34
CA GLY A 73 1.52 -10.45 -7.49
C GLY A 73 1.69 -10.93 -8.92
N THR A 74 2.55 -11.93 -9.10
CA THR A 74 2.84 -12.55 -10.40
C THR A 74 2.13 -13.89 -10.51
N TYR A 75 1.55 -14.13 -11.68
CA TYR A 75 0.72 -15.29 -11.95
C TYR A 75 1.11 -15.99 -13.26
N ASP A 76 1.04 -17.31 -13.24
CA ASP A 76 1.08 -18.13 -14.43
C ASP A 76 -0.34 -18.53 -14.84
N LEU A 77 -0.66 -18.34 -16.10
CA LEU A 77 -1.96 -18.70 -16.69
C LEU A 77 -1.78 -19.87 -17.63
N THR A 78 -2.58 -20.91 -17.49
CA THR A 78 -2.61 -22.02 -18.45
C THR A 78 -4.04 -22.29 -18.90
N ILE A 79 -4.24 -22.48 -20.21
CA ILE A 79 -5.53 -22.77 -20.81
C ILE A 79 -5.44 -24.05 -21.63
N ALA A 80 -6.38 -24.95 -21.38
CA ALA A 80 -6.47 -26.24 -22.07
C ALA A 80 -7.89 -26.49 -22.58
N ALA A 81 -7.99 -26.94 -23.83
CA ALA A 81 -9.26 -27.37 -24.43
C ALA A 81 -9.03 -28.60 -25.31
N SER A 82 -10.04 -29.46 -25.41
CA SER A 82 -9.94 -30.69 -26.23
C SER A 82 -9.71 -30.35 -27.71
N GLY A 83 -8.70 -30.94 -28.33
CA GLY A 83 -8.36 -30.69 -29.73
C GLY A 83 -7.42 -29.50 -29.97
N PHE A 84 -7.00 -28.84 -28.92
CA PHE A 84 -6.08 -27.70 -28.97
C PHE A 84 -4.78 -27.96 -28.19
N LYS A 85 -3.72 -27.30 -28.63
CA LYS A 85 -2.48 -27.22 -27.87
C LYS A 85 -2.71 -26.43 -26.60
N LYS A 86 -2.01 -26.77 -25.53
CA LYS A 86 -2.03 -26.03 -24.28
C LYS A 86 -1.43 -24.63 -24.48
N TYR A 87 -2.15 -23.60 -24.07
CA TYR A 87 -1.65 -22.24 -24.00
C TYR A 87 -1.08 -21.96 -22.61
N ALA A 88 0.08 -21.36 -22.54
CA ALA A 88 0.69 -20.91 -21.27
C ALA A 88 1.17 -19.46 -21.41
N ALA A 89 0.80 -18.63 -20.44
CA ALA A 89 1.37 -17.30 -20.25
C ALA A 89 1.99 -17.23 -18.85
N SER A 90 3.28 -16.97 -18.78
CA SER A 90 4.02 -16.90 -17.51
C SER A 90 4.42 -15.47 -17.19
N GLY A 91 4.49 -15.15 -15.88
CA GLY A 91 4.91 -13.83 -15.42
C GLY A 91 3.86 -12.74 -15.61
N VAL A 92 2.56 -13.06 -15.56
CA VAL A 92 1.48 -12.08 -15.63
C VAL A 92 1.43 -11.29 -14.33
N VAL A 93 1.83 -10.01 -14.37
CA VAL A 93 1.84 -9.14 -13.19
C VAL A 93 0.45 -8.55 -12.98
N LEU A 94 -0.12 -8.77 -11.80
CA LEU A 94 -1.39 -8.20 -11.34
C LEU A 94 -1.11 -7.19 -10.23
N ARG A 95 -1.50 -5.94 -10.45
CA ARG A 95 -1.36 -4.85 -9.48
C ARG A 95 -2.59 -4.76 -8.56
N VAL A 96 -2.45 -4.01 -7.48
CA VAL A 96 -3.54 -3.76 -6.52
C VAL A 96 -4.79 -3.21 -7.22
N GLY A 97 -5.93 -3.85 -7.00
CA GLY A 97 -7.22 -3.47 -7.60
C GLY A 97 -7.28 -3.50 -9.13
N GLN A 98 -6.27 -4.06 -9.80
CA GLN A 98 -6.20 -4.11 -11.25
C GLN A 98 -7.15 -5.14 -11.83
N LYS A 99 -7.74 -4.82 -12.99
CA LYS A 99 -8.48 -5.74 -13.85
C LYS A 99 -7.66 -6.08 -15.08
N ALA A 100 -6.75 -7.04 -14.94
CA ALA A 100 -5.87 -7.45 -16.03
C ALA A 100 -6.64 -8.24 -17.10
N ARG A 101 -6.38 -7.95 -18.37
CA ARG A 101 -6.98 -8.69 -19.50
C ARG A 101 -5.92 -9.52 -20.22
N VAL A 102 -6.20 -10.82 -20.35
CA VAL A 102 -5.33 -11.80 -21.01
C VAL A 102 -6.16 -12.58 -22.03
N ASP A 103 -6.13 -12.14 -23.28
CA ASP A 103 -6.79 -12.86 -24.37
C ASP A 103 -5.87 -13.97 -24.90
N ALA A 104 -6.42 -15.14 -25.18
CA ALA A 104 -5.66 -16.30 -25.63
C ALA A 104 -6.14 -16.82 -26.97
N ILE A 105 -5.19 -17.15 -27.86
CA ILE A 105 -5.45 -17.80 -29.15
C ILE A 105 -4.93 -19.23 -29.09
N LEU A 106 -5.84 -20.22 -29.11
CA LEU A 106 -5.48 -21.63 -29.10
C LEU A 106 -5.19 -22.13 -30.51
N GLN A 107 -4.11 -22.87 -30.62
CA GLN A 107 -3.76 -23.57 -31.86
C GLN A 107 -4.30 -24.99 -31.87
N VAL A 108 -4.87 -25.44 -32.99
CA VAL A 108 -5.31 -26.83 -33.17
C VAL A 108 -4.11 -27.78 -33.05
N GLY A 109 -4.26 -28.84 -32.28
CA GLY A 109 -3.22 -29.83 -32.09
C GLY A 109 -3.39 -30.66 -30.82
N GLU A 110 -2.43 -31.52 -30.54
CA GLU A 110 -2.44 -32.34 -29.33
C GLU A 110 -2.18 -31.49 -28.08
N ILE A 111 -2.92 -31.77 -27.02
CA ILE A 111 -2.86 -31.09 -25.71
C ILE A 111 -1.49 -31.21 -25.03
N SER A 112 -0.70 -32.21 -25.42
CA SER A 112 0.67 -32.45 -24.97
C SER A 112 1.66 -31.39 -25.46
N THR A 113 1.31 -30.60 -26.48
CA THR A 113 2.16 -29.53 -27.03
C THR A 113 1.77 -28.20 -26.38
N GLU A 114 2.75 -27.48 -25.83
CA GLU A 114 2.56 -26.19 -25.15
C GLU A 114 3.04 -25.04 -26.03
N VAL A 115 2.30 -23.95 -26.02
CA VAL A 115 2.68 -22.67 -26.63
C VAL A 115 2.83 -21.65 -25.52
N THR A 116 4.07 -21.22 -25.25
CA THR A 116 4.35 -20.26 -24.17
C THR A 116 4.42 -18.84 -24.72
N VAL A 117 3.75 -17.90 -24.02
CA VAL A 117 3.79 -16.46 -24.27
C VAL A 117 4.34 -15.79 -23.02
N ALA A 118 5.26 -14.84 -23.19
CA ALA A 118 5.76 -14.06 -22.06
C ALA A 118 4.66 -13.12 -21.54
N GLY A 119 4.39 -13.16 -20.24
CA GLY A 119 3.33 -12.37 -19.62
C GLY A 119 3.54 -10.87 -19.68
N GLU A 120 4.79 -10.40 -19.77
CA GLU A 120 5.12 -8.98 -19.98
C GLU A 120 4.51 -8.41 -21.27
N ALA A 121 4.27 -9.25 -22.28
CA ALA A 121 3.64 -8.82 -23.53
C ALA A 121 2.10 -8.72 -23.44
N VAL A 122 1.48 -9.27 -22.37
CA VAL A 122 0.03 -9.51 -22.35
C VAL A 122 -0.75 -8.54 -21.48
N ALA A 123 -0.20 -7.98 -20.40
CA ALA A 123 -0.98 -7.33 -19.37
C ALA A 123 -0.53 -5.92 -18.98
N GLN A 124 0.29 -5.23 -19.77
CA GLN A 124 0.89 -3.95 -19.37
C GLN A 124 -0.02 -2.72 -19.49
N VAL A 125 -1.14 -2.80 -20.19
CA VAL A 125 -2.04 -1.66 -20.38
C VAL A 125 -3.36 -1.92 -19.70
N GLU A 126 -3.76 -1.01 -18.82
CA GLU A 126 -5.09 -1.00 -18.18
C GLU A 126 -6.15 -0.67 -19.25
N THR A 127 -6.86 -1.67 -19.75
CA THR A 127 -7.91 -1.51 -20.77
C THR A 127 -9.32 -1.70 -20.22
N GLN A 128 -9.44 -2.09 -18.96
CA GLN A 128 -10.70 -2.43 -18.31
C GLN A 128 -11.19 -1.37 -17.32
N SER A 129 -10.39 -0.33 -17.09
CA SER A 129 -10.71 0.78 -16.20
C SER A 129 -10.36 2.11 -16.85
N ALA A 130 -11.14 3.15 -16.54
CA ALA A 130 -10.84 4.54 -16.90
C ALA A 130 -10.13 5.30 -15.76
N GLU A 131 -9.70 4.62 -14.72
CA GLU A 131 -9.04 5.19 -13.56
C GLU A 131 -7.72 5.86 -13.95
N ILE A 132 -7.49 7.05 -13.43
CA ILE A 132 -6.19 7.70 -13.50
C ILE A 132 -5.51 7.45 -12.15
N SER A 133 -4.49 6.62 -12.18
CA SER A 133 -3.78 6.20 -10.97
C SER A 133 -2.26 6.17 -11.17
N GLY A 134 -1.53 6.34 -10.07
CA GLY A 134 -0.10 6.03 -9.96
C GLY A 134 0.08 4.78 -9.10
N ILE A 135 1.07 3.98 -9.43
CA ILE A 135 1.42 2.79 -8.64
C ILE A 135 2.88 2.92 -8.23
N ILE A 136 3.13 2.69 -6.94
CA ILE A 136 4.46 2.69 -6.34
C ILE A 136 4.71 1.28 -5.83
N THR A 137 5.66 0.62 -6.43
CA THR A 137 5.97 -0.79 -6.15
C THR A 137 6.76 -0.95 -4.86
N GLY A 138 6.66 -2.11 -4.21
CA GLY A 138 7.43 -2.42 -3.01
C GLY A 138 8.95 -2.30 -3.21
N LYS A 139 9.44 -2.53 -4.44
CA LYS A 139 10.85 -2.29 -4.79
C LYS A 139 11.21 -0.81 -4.73
N GLU A 140 10.39 0.07 -5.30
CA GLU A 140 10.59 1.53 -5.22
C GLU A 140 10.50 2.01 -3.79
N ILE A 141 9.50 1.52 -3.04
CA ILE A 141 9.30 1.86 -1.61
C ILE A 141 10.54 1.53 -0.78
N SER A 142 11.16 0.37 -1.00
CA SER A 142 12.33 -0.07 -0.25
C SER A 142 13.64 0.60 -0.68
N GLN A 143 13.74 1.07 -1.93
CA GLN A 143 14.98 1.64 -2.48
C GLN A 143 15.06 3.16 -2.41
N ILE A 144 13.92 3.86 -2.35
CA ILE A 144 13.90 5.31 -2.24
C ILE A 144 14.16 5.69 -0.77
N ILE A 145 15.17 6.51 -0.55
CA ILE A 145 15.51 7.02 0.78
C ILE A 145 14.46 8.06 1.17
N LEU A 146 13.65 7.73 2.18
CA LEU A 146 12.60 8.59 2.71
C LEU A 146 13.06 9.27 4.01
N ASN A 147 12.78 10.56 4.14
CA ASN A 147 12.98 11.25 5.41
C ASN A 147 11.97 10.71 6.43
N GLY A 148 12.48 10.13 7.52
CA GLY A 148 11.64 9.54 8.56
C GLY A 148 10.94 8.24 8.19
N ARG A 149 11.31 7.61 7.05
CA ARG A 149 10.72 6.34 6.58
C ARG A 149 9.19 6.38 6.48
N ASN A 150 8.66 7.50 5.98
CA ASN A 150 7.23 7.68 5.79
C ASN A 150 6.83 7.43 4.34
N PHE A 151 6.07 6.36 4.11
CA PHE A 151 5.60 5.96 2.77
C PHE A 151 4.70 7.02 2.12
N SER A 152 4.03 7.88 2.91
CA SER A 152 3.16 8.92 2.37
C SER A 152 3.90 9.92 1.48
N GLN A 153 5.20 10.11 1.68
CA GLN A 153 6.04 10.95 0.82
C GLN A 153 6.09 10.44 -0.63
N LEU A 154 6.02 9.13 -0.82
CA LEU A 154 6.05 8.51 -2.14
C LEU A 154 4.81 8.85 -2.97
N VAL A 155 3.69 9.19 -2.33
CA VAL A 155 2.45 9.58 -3.01
C VAL A 155 2.66 10.79 -3.93
N THR A 156 3.62 11.67 -3.60
CA THR A 156 4.00 12.82 -4.42
C THR A 156 4.70 12.46 -5.73
N LEU A 157 5.11 11.20 -5.93
CA LEU A 157 5.65 10.73 -7.20
C LEU A 157 4.54 10.59 -8.26
N THR A 158 3.27 10.55 -7.81
CA THR A 158 2.13 10.46 -8.73
C THR A 158 1.83 11.84 -9.33
N PRO A 159 1.70 11.97 -10.66
CA PRO A 159 1.33 13.22 -11.30
C PRO A 159 0.01 13.80 -10.75
N GLY A 160 -0.01 15.10 -10.51
CA GLY A 160 -1.17 15.80 -9.94
C GLY A 160 -1.22 15.81 -8.41
N VAL A 161 -0.25 15.21 -7.72
CA VAL A 161 -0.14 15.23 -6.26
C VAL A 161 0.91 16.24 -5.82
N SER A 162 0.57 17.06 -4.82
CA SER A 162 1.50 17.98 -4.17
C SER A 162 1.45 17.83 -2.65
N ASN A 163 2.63 17.86 -2.02
CA ASN A 163 2.74 17.80 -0.57
C ASN A 163 2.47 19.19 0.04
N GLN A 164 1.56 19.24 1.00
CA GLN A 164 1.18 20.43 1.76
C GLN A 164 1.56 20.33 3.24
N THR A 165 2.27 19.26 3.64
CA THR A 165 2.66 19.05 5.05
C THR A 165 3.83 19.95 5.48
N GLY A 166 4.44 20.68 4.53
CA GLY A 166 5.67 21.40 4.75
C GLY A 166 6.90 20.50 4.68
N LEU A 167 8.01 20.99 5.18
CA LEU A 167 9.28 20.24 5.16
C LEU A 167 9.51 19.39 6.42
N ASP A 168 8.67 19.56 7.44
CA ASP A 168 8.78 18.82 8.70
C ASP A 168 7.98 17.52 8.65
N GLU A 169 8.56 16.56 8.00
CA GLU A 169 8.05 15.19 7.96
C GLU A 169 8.69 14.32 9.07
N GLY A 170 9.32 14.95 10.04
CA GLY A 170 10.00 14.30 11.16
C GLY A 170 9.04 13.66 12.16
N THR A 171 7.82 14.16 12.28
CA THR A 171 6.78 13.63 13.15
C THR A 171 5.99 12.54 12.42
N VAL A 172 6.63 11.45 12.13
CA VAL A 172 5.99 10.26 11.57
C VAL A 172 5.53 9.37 12.71
N GLY A 173 4.34 8.84 12.62
CA GLY A 173 3.70 8.01 13.63
C GLY A 173 2.38 8.62 14.07
N ILE A 174 1.96 8.44 15.30
CA ILE A 174 0.64 8.79 15.85
C ILE A 174 0.21 10.27 15.62
N ALA A 175 1.13 11.17 15.32
CA ALA A 175 0.88 12.60 15.10
C ALA A 175 1.24 13.10 13.70
N GLY A 176 1.54 12.20 12.76
CA GLY A 176 1.95 12.59 11.41
C GLY A 176 0.78 13.14 10.60
N ASN A 177 1.03 14.21 9.86
CA ASN A 177 0.09 14.81 8.93
C ASN A 177 0.32 14.24 7.52
N VAL A 178 -0.73 13.85 6.82
CA VAL A 178 -0.71 13.38 5.44
C VAL A 178 -1.35 14.38 4.48
N GLY A 179 -1.17 15.67 4.74
CA GLY A 179 -1.71 16.75 3.95
C GLY A 179 -1.18 16.75 2.51
N MET A 180 -1.77 15.94 1.65
CA MET A 180 -1.51 15.89 0.22
C MET A 180 -2.66 16.56 -0.53
N SER A 181 -2.36 17.43 -1.50
CA SER A 181 -3.35 17.94 -2.45
C SER A 181 -3.29 17.11 -3.72
N MET A 182 -4.41 16.54 -4.13
CA MET A 182 -4.55 15.76 -5.36
C MET A 182 -5.42 16.54 -6.34
N ASN A 183 -4.89 16.81 -7.53
CA ASN A 183 -5.54 17.57 -8.60
C ASN A 183 -6.11 18.95 -8.12
N GLY A 184 -5.41 19.59 -7.18
CA GLY A 184 -5.82 20.88 -6.61
C GLY A 184 -6.94 20.81 -5.56
N GLY A 185 -7.34 19.62 -5.14
CA GLY A 185 -8.28 19.40 -4.05
C GLY A 185 -7.69 19.77 -2.69
N ARG A 186 -8.54 19.95 -1.68
CA ARG A 186 -8.09 20.16 -0.31
C ARG A 186 -7.49 18.91 0.29
N THR A 187 -6.56 19.08 1.21
CA THR A 187 -5.82 17.98 1.85
C THR A 187 -6.73 17.03 2.64
N GLU A 188 -7.81 17.55 3.23
CA GLU A 188 -8.78 16.79 4.02
C GLU A 188 -9.79 16.02 3.16
N TYR A 189 -9.73 16.18 1.83
CA TYR A 189 -10.68 15.56 0.89
C TYR A 189 -10.15 14.29 0.24
N ASN A 190 -9.00 13.80 0.69
CA ASN A 190 -8.45 12.51 0.29
C ASN A 190 -8.94 11.41 1.23
N ASN A 191 -8.98 10.20 0.73
CA ASN A 191 -9.15 9.00 1.54
C ASN A 191 -7.84 8.19 1.56
N TRP A 192 -7.56 7.55 2.69
CA TRP A 192 -6.43 6.67 2.85
C TRP A 192 -6.92 5.32 3.35
N GLU A 193 -6.52 4.28 2.68
CA GLU A 193 -6.93 2.92 2.98
C GLU A 193 -5.68 2.03 3.17
N MET A 194 -5.81 1.03 4.00
CA MET A 194 -4.80 0.01 4.18
C MET A 194 -5.46 -1.36 4.15
N ASP A 195 -5.02 -2.22 3.24
CA ASP A 195 -5.61 -3.54 2.98
C ASP A 195 -7.13 -3.49 2.77
N GLY A 196 -7.64 -2.45 2.09
CA GLY A 196 -9.06 -2.20 1.87
C GLY A 196 -9.84 -1.67 3.08
N GLY A 197 -9.15 -1.39 4.20
CA GLY A 197 -9.73 -0.79 5.39
C GLY A 197 -9.47 0.71 5.47
N ASP A 198 -10.43 1.46 6.02
CA ASP A 198 -10.29 2.91 6.26
C ASP A 198 -9.15 3.18 7.26
N ASN A 199 -8.19 3.98 6.87
CA ASN A 199 -7.02 4.34 7.67
C ASN A 199 -6.94 5.84 8.01
N MET A 200 -7.99 6.60 7.73
CA MET A 200 -8.04 8.02 8.07
C MET A 200 -8.45 8.27 9.50
N ASP A 201 -7.86 9.29 10.11
CA ASP A 201 -8.41 9.92 11.31
C ASP A 201 -9.74 10.61 10.97
N ASN A 202 -10.82 10.06 11.51
CA ASN A 202 -12.18 10.54 11.26
C ASN A 202 -12.50 11.86 11.99
N GLY A 203 -11.58 12.38 12.81
CA GLY A 203 -11.73 13.66 13.50
C GLY A 203 -11.32 14.84 12.64
N SER A 204 -10.06 14.86 12.21
CA SER A 204 -9.47 15.94 11.43
C SER A 204 -9.36 15.65 9.93
N ASN A 205 -9.42 14.39 9.56
CA ASN A 205 -9.16 13.89 8.20
C ASN A 205 -7.77 14.29 7.68
N ASN A 206 -6.79 14.39 8.57
CA ASN A 206 -5.47 14.93 8.29
C ASN A 206 -4.32 14.02 8.73
N GLY A 207 -4.61 12.93 9.42
CA GLY A 207 -3.67 11.93 9.88
C GLY A 207 -4.11 10.52 9.53
N LEU A 208 -3.22 9.57 9.66
CA LEU A 208 -3.52 8.14 9.53
C LEU A 208 -3.68 7.52 10.92
N ASN A 209 -4.59 6.55 11.04
CA ASN A 209 -4.75 5.77 12.27
C ASN A 209 -3.55 4.83 12.49
N VAL A 210 -3.03 4.27 11.40
CA VAL A 210 -1.89 3.36 11.42
C VAL A 210 -0.88 3.76 10.33
N TYR A 211 0.38 3.89 10.73
CA TYR A 211 1.50 4.06 9.81
C TYR A 211 2.21 2.71 9.66
N PRO A 212 2.03 2.01 8.55
CA PRO A 212 2.69 0.73 8.34
C PRO A 212 4.20 0.91 8.22
N ASN A 213 4.95 -0.09 8.68
CA ASN A 213 6.36 -0.18 8.37
C ASN A 213 6.56 -0.20 6.85
N VAL A 214 7.48 0.61 6.36
CA VAL A 214 7.82 0.71 4.93
C VAL A 214 8.16 -0.65 4.33
N ASP A 215 8.87 -1.50 5.08
CA ASP A 215 9.25 -2.84 4.62
C ASP A 215 8.09 -3.85 4.65
N ALA A 216 6.97 -3.50 5.28
CA ALA A 216 5.75 -4.31 5.25
C ALA A 216 4.86 -4.01 4.02
N ILE A 217 5.10 -2.92 3.31
CA ILE A 217 4.26 -2.51 2.18
C ILE A 217 4.66 -3.29 0.93
N ALA A 218 3.68 -3.89 0.27
CA ALA A 218 3.84 -4.54 -1.02
C ALA A 218 3.73 -3.54 -2.17
N GLU A 219 2.72 -2.65 -2.10
CA GLU A 219 2.39 -1.71 -3.16
C GLU A 219 1.55 -0.56 -2.59
N VAL A 220 1.70 0.63 -3.17
CA VAL A 220 0.83 1.79 -2.92
C VAL A 220 0.21 2.22 -4.23
N LYS A 221 -1.13 2.24 -4.30
CA LYS A 221 -1.91 2.76 -5.43
C LYS A 221 -2.46 4.13 -5.06
N VAL A 222 -2.29 5.09 -5.94
CA VAL A 222 -2.80 6.47 -5.77
C VAL A 222 -3.81 6.74 -6.87
N LEU A 223 -5.07 6.79 -6.52
CA LEU A 223 -6.18 7.09 -7.42
C LEU A 223 -6.44 8.60 -7.42
N THR A 224 -6.21 9.24 -8.55
CA THR A 224 -6.34 10.70 -8.63
C THR A 224 -7.60 11.14 -9.36
N SER A 225 -8.19 10.32 -10.23
CA SER A 225 -9.39 10.66 -11.00
C SER A 225 -10.07 9.42 -11.60
N ASN A 226 -11.34 9.55 -11.95
CA ASN A 226 -12.17 8.56 -12.66
C ASN A 226 -12.24 7.17 -11.98
N TYR A 227 -11.99 7.11 -10.68
CA TYR A 227 -12.07 5.86 -9.94
C TYR A 227 -13.52 5.41 -9.73
N GLY A 228 -13.69 4.11 -9.49
CA GLY A 228 -15.00 3.46 -9.40
C GLY A 228 -15.79 3.88 -8.14
N ALA A 229 -17.09 3.55 -8.14
CA ALA A 229 -18.00 3.88 -7.04
C ALA A 229 -17.68 3.19 -5.70
N GLN A 230 -16.82 2.18 -5.69
CA GLN A 230 -16.31 1.54 -4.46
C GLN A 230 -15.47 2.49 -3.61
N TYR A 231 -14.79 3.46 -4.22
CA TYR A 231 -14.00 4.47 -3.52
C TYR A 231 -14.89 5.66 -3.16
N GLY A 232 -15.32 5.71 -1.92
CA GLY A 232 -16.20 6.75 -1.38
C GLY A 232 -15.49 7.72 -0.45
N ARG A 233 -16.28 8.59 0.19
CA ARG A 233 -15.84 9.50 1.28
C ARG A 233 -14.75 10.50 0.91
N ASN A 234 -14.46 10.69 -0.36
CA ASN A 234 -13.48 11.66 -0.83
C ASN A 234 -14.05 12.45 -2.02
N SER A 235 -13.46 13.59 -2.30
CA SER A 235 -13.72 14.38 -3.51
C SER A 235 -12.44 14.77 -4.24
N SER A 236 -11.30 14.26 -3.80
CA SER A 236 -9.98 14.55 -4.37
C SER A 236 -9.30 13.28 -4.85
N GLY A 237 -8.83 12.42 -3.97
CA GLY A 237 -8.20 11.17 -4.35
C GLY A 237 -8.23 10.12 -3.25
N THR A 238 -7.85 8.89 -3.61
CA THR A 238 -7.70 7.78 -2.67
C THR A 238 -6.28 7.22 -2.76
N VAL A 239 -5.66 7.03 -1.61
CA VAL A 239 -4.38 6.32 -1.48
C VAL A 239 -4.64 4.98 -0.81
N GLU A 240 -4.24 3.92 -1.48
CA GLU A 240 -4.40 2.57 -1.01
C GLU A 240 -3.03 1.92 -0.82
N ALA A 241 -2.70 1.57 0.41
CA ALA A 241 -1.50 0.83 0.76
C ALA A 241 -1.87 -0.64 1.01
N VAL A 242 -1.17 -1.56 0.36
CA VAL A 242 -1.37 -2.99 0.57
C VAL A 242 -0.12 -3.59 1.18
N THR A 243 -0.32 -4.39 2.22
CA THR A 243 0.79 -5.05 2.91
C THR A 243 1.24 -6.32 2.21
N LYS A 244 2.49 -6.72 2.45
CA LYS A 244 3.05 -7.98 1.96
C LYS A 244 2.30 -9.16 2.58
N THR A 245 2.23 -10.25 1.84
CA THR A 245 1.67 -11.53 2.31
C THR A 245 2.77 -12.57 2.44
N GLY A 246 2.49 -13.64 3.20
CA GLY A 246 3.39 -14.79 3.24
C GLY A 246 3.39 -15.55 1.92
N THR A 247 4.52 -16.18 1.63
CA THR A 247 4.75 -16.98 0.42
C THR A 247 5.01 -18.47 0.77
N LYS A 248 5.18 -19.32 -0.23
CA LYS A 248 5.53 -20.73 -0.04
C LYS A 248 6.91 -20.96 0.60
N ASP A 249 7.79 -19.94 0.52
CA ASP A 249 9.12 -19.97 1.08
C ASP A 249 9.22 -19.00 2.25
N PHE A 250 10.00 -19.37 3.28
CA PHE A 250 10.27 -18.45 4.39
C PHE A 250 11.17 -17.33 3.92
N HIS A 251 10.81 -16.12 4.25
CA HIS A 251 11.56 -14.91 3.95
C HIS A 251 11.42 -13.90 5.09
N GLY A 252 12.35 -12.97 5.17
CA GLY A 252 12.32 -11.91 6.16
C GLY A 252 13.52 -11.00 6.05
N ASP A 253 13.40 -9.83 6.62
CA ASP A 253 14.43 -8.80 6.64
C ASP A 253 14.61 -8.30 8.07
N LEU A 254 15.84 -7.90 8.38
CA LEU A 254 16.20 -7.16 9.59
C LEU A 254 16.73 -5.80 9.15
N PHE A 255 16.28 -4.75 9.78
CA PHE A 255 16.71 -3.40 9.43
C PHE A 255 16.98 -2.54 10.66
N GLU A 256 17.92 -1.59 10.51
CA GLU A 256 18.19 -0.51 11.44
C GLU A 256 18.57 0.74 10.67
N PHE A 257 17.92 1.85 11.00
CA PHE A 257 18.18 3.17 10.46
C PHE A 257 18.48 4.13 11.58
N VAL A 258 19.67 4.72 11.54
CA VAL A 258 20.16 5.61 12.58
C VAL A 258 20.30 7.02 12.03
N ARG A 259 19.78 8.00 12.77
CA ARG A 259 20.08 9.41 12.59
C ARG A 259 20.60 9.98 13.91
N ASN A 260 21.74 10.66 13.85
CA ASN A 260 22.37 11.23 15.02
C ASN A 260 22.88 12.64 14.69
N ASP A 261 22.72 13.58 15.62
CA ASP A 261 23.22 14.95 15.52
C ASP A 261 24.74 15.02 15.34
N ASP A 262 25.51 14.03 15.84
CA ASP A 262 26.95 13.91 15.59
C ASP A 262 27.30 13.81 14.09
N PHE A 263 26.40 13.38 13.24
CA PHE A 263 26.56 13.32 11.79
C PHE A 263 25.91 14.49 11.04
N ASN A 264 25.22 15.39 11.75
CA ASN A 264 24.54 16.52 11.14
C ASN A 264 25.43 17.76 11.10
N ALA A 265 25.21 18.61 10.10
CA ALA A 265 25.73 19.96 10.11
C ALA A 265 24.72 20.92 10.76
N ARG A 266 25.22 22.01 11.37
CA ARG A 266 24.33 23.07 11.83
C ARG A 266 23.66 23.79 10.67
N GLY A 267 22.40 24.20 10.84
CA GLY A 267 21.74 25.07 9.89
C GLY A 267 22.44 26.43 9.76
N PHE A 268 22.29 27.08 8.61
CA PHE A 268 23.01 28.34 8.31
C PHE A 268 22.77 29.43 9.37
N PHE A 269 21.57 29.54 9.89
CA PHE A 269 21.19 30.55 10.91
C PHE A 269 21.25 30.01 12.34
N GLN A 270 21.74 28.79 12.56
CA GLN A 270 21.83 28.18 13.88
C GLN A 270 23.26 28.33 14.46
N SER A 271 23.37 28.58 15.76
CA SER A 271 24.67 28.67 16.44
C SER A 271 25.27 27.30 16.75
N THR A 272 24.42 26.29 16.95
CA THR A 272 24.82 24.93 17.32
C THR A 272 24.03 23.92 16.47
N VAL A 273 24.53 22.69 16.42
CA VAL A 273 23.74 21.55 15.86
C VAL A 273 22.63 21.22 16.87
N PRO A 274 21.35 21.21 16.47
CA PRO A 274 20.28 20.77 17.36
C PRO A 274 20.47 19.30 17.73
N GLU A 275 20.29 18.96 18.99
CA GLU A 275 20.29 17.57 19.43
C GLU A 275 19.15 16.81 18.74
N TYR A 276 19.47 15.76 18.03
CA TYR A 276 18.49 14.90 17.38
C TYR A 276 19.05 13.49 17.23
N LYS A 277 18.40 12.53 17.90
CA LYS A 277 18.79 11.11 17.83
C LYS A 277 17.55 10.29 17.49
N LYS A 278 17.66 9.51 16.44
CA LYS A 278 16.59 8.63 15.99
C LYS A 278 17.15 7.27 15.61
N ASN A 279 16.51 6.24 16.13
CA ASN A 279 16.76 4.85 15.76
C ASN A 279 15.42 4.21 15.38
N ASP A 280 15.31 3.79 14.13
CA ASP A 280 14.21 3.00 13.61
C ASP A 280 14.75 1.60 13.29
N PHE A 281 14.31 0.59 14.02
CA PHE A 281 14.78 -0.78 13.85
C PHE A 281 13.62 -1.75 13.94
N GLY A 282 13.74 -2.86 13.22
CA GLY A 282 12.67 -3.84 13.19
C GLY A 282 13.00 -5.04 12.33
N PHE A 283 11.96 -5.82 12.09
CA PHE A 283 12.06 -6.99 11.22
C PHE A 283 10.75 -7.27 10.49
N THR A 284 10.87 -8.00 9.40
CA THR A 284 9.74 -8.66 8.74
C THR A 284 10.01 -10.16 8.69
N VAL A 285 8.96 -10.97 8.76
CA VAL A 285 9.03 -12.40 8.55
C VAL A 285 7.75 -12.90 7.90
N GLY A 286 7.88 -13.72 6.87
CA GLY A 286 6.75 -14.31 6.16
C GLY A 286 7.06 -15.73 5.71
N GLY A 287 6.01 -16.49 5.44
CA GLY A 287 6.15 -17.85 4.96
C GLY A 287 4.89 -18.68 5.11
N PRO A 288 4.97 -19.99 4.86
CA PRO A 288 3.86 -20.91 5.05
C PRO A 288 3.70 -21.26 6.52
N LEU A 289 2.46 -21.27 7.02
CA LEU A 289 2.16 -21.94 8.28
C LEU A 289 2.20 -23.45 8.02
N TYR A 290 3.30 -24.09 8.38
CA TYR A 290 3.66 -25.43 7.98
C TYR A 290 4.04 -26.30 9.19
N ILE A 291 3.42 -27.48 9.29
CA ILE A 291 3.77 -28.50 10.28
C ILE A 291 4.13 -29.79 9.52
N PRO A 292 5.40 -30.25 9.59
CA PRO A 292 5.85 -31.42 8.87
C PRO A 292 4.96 -32.66 9.11
N GLY A 293 4.52 -33.30 8.02
CA GLY A 293 3.70 -34.49 8.08
C GLY A 293 2.26 -34.32 8.55
N PHE A 294 1.86 -33.15 9.02
CA PHE A 294 0.53 -32.91 9.61
C PHE A 294 -0.29 -31.85 8.89
N TYR A 295 0.23 -30.64 8.72
CA TYR A 295 -0.53 -29.52 8.17
C TYR A 295 0.25 -28.77 7.10
N ASN A 296 -0.44 -28.41 6.02
CA ASN A 296 0.08 -27.61 4.91
C ASN A 296 1.41 -28.15 4.36
N THR A 297 1.53 -29.49 4.24
CA THR A 297 2.77 -30.18 3.85
C THR A 297 3.28 -29.79 2.47
N LYS A 298 2.39 -29.33 1.57
CA LYS A 298 2.73 -28.79 0.25
C LYS A 298 2.99 -27.29 0.24
N LYS A 299 2.77 -26.62 1.38
CA LYS A 299 2.93 -25.16 1.53
C LYS A 299 2.06 -24.32 0.56
N GLU A 300 0.81 -24.77 0.33
CA GLU A 300 -0.11 -24.17 -0.65
C GLU A 300 -1.42 -23.66 -0.02
N LYS A 301 -1.54 -23.64 1.33
CA LYS A 301 -2.83 -23.38 1.99
C LYS A 301 -2.84 -22.13 2.86
N THR A 302 -2.00 -22.09 3.87
CA THR A 302 -2.00 -21.05 4.89
C THR A 302 -0.63 -20.41 4.95
N PHE A 303 -0.64 -19.08 4.87
CA PHE A 303 0.57 -18.28 4.89
C PHE A 303 0.44 -17.25 6.01
N PHE A 304 1.56 -16.75 6.49
CA PHE A 304 1.61 -15.67 7.45
C PHE A 304 2.66 -14.63 7.02
N PHE A 305 2.41 -13.41 7.41
CA PHE A 305 3.37 -12.33 7.35
C PHE A 305 3.30 -11.54 8.65
N TRP A 306 4.43 -11.20 9.21
CA TRP A 306 4.55 -10.42 10.41
C TRP A 306 5.60 -9.34 10.21
N SER A 307 5.29 -8.12 10.65
CA SER A 307 6.22 -7.00 10.64
C SER A 307 6.15 -6.30 11.98
N GLU A 308 7.30 -5.91 12.50
CA GLU A 308 7.42 -5.14 13.72
C GLU A 308 8.49 -4.08 13.57
N ASP A 309 8.19 -2.87 14.05
CA ASP A 309 9.03 -1.69 13.95
C ASP A 309 9.04 -0.98 15.30
N TRP A 310 10.23 -0.64 15.77
CA TRP A 310 10.44 0.15 16.98
C TRP A 310 11.17 1.43 16.63
N ARG A 311 10.55 2.54 17.04
CA ARG A 311 11.13 3.86 16.91
C ARG A 311 11.52 4.42 18.26
N ARG A 312 12.77 4.89 18.35
CA ARG A 312 13.29 5.64 19.50
C ARG A 312 13.82 6.97 19.01
N GLU A 313 13.20 8.04 19.48
CA GLU A 313 13.52 9.38 19.00
C GLU A 313 13.74 10.33 20.18
N ILE A 314 14.82 11.12 20.11
CA ILE A 314 15.10 12.25 21.00
C ILE A 314 15.03 13.49 20.11
N ILE A 315 14.03 14.33 20.35
CA ILE A 315 13.84 15.60 19.65
C ILE A 315 14.26 16.71 20.62
N PRO A 316 14.96 17.75 20.15
CA PRO A 316 15.30 18.88 20.99
C PRO A 316 14.04 19.53 21.55
N GLY A 317 14.06 19.85 22.83
CA GLY A 317 13.00 20.62 23.45
C GLY A 317 12.86 21.97 22.75
N GLN A 318 11.69 22.26 22.21
CA GLN A 318 11.40 23.59 21.67
C GLN A 318 11.23 24.56 22.83
N THR A 319 12.09 25.58 22.89
CA THR A 319 11.84 26.69 23.79
C THR A 319 10.85 27.64 23.13
N PHE A 320 9.61 27.60 23.60
CA PHE A 320 8.58 28.54 23.14
C PHE A 320 8.72 29.84 23.92
N ASN A 321 9.16 30.90 23.25
CA ASN A 321 9.06 32.25 23.77
C ASN A 321 7.67 32.81 23.50
N LEU A 322 6.76 32.55 24.41
CA LEU A 322 5.42 33.13 24.33
C LEU A 322 5.44 34.53 24.96
N GLN A 323 4.96 35.53 24.24
CA GLN A 323 4.66 36.81 24.83
C GLN A 323 3.46 36.64 25.76
N VAL A 324 3.65 36.92 27.02
CA VAL A 324 2.59 36.94 28.03
C VAL A 324 2.24 38.37 28.36
N PRO A 325 1.00 38.67 28.72
CA PRO A 325 0.62 40.02 29.12
C PRO A 325 1.51 40.57 30.24
N SER A 326 2.03 41.76 30.08
CA SER A 326 2.83 42.47 31.08
C SER A 326 2.03 42.70 32.38
N ALA A 327 2.68 43.08 33.44
CA ALA A 327 1.98 43.43 34.69
C ALA A 327 1.04 44.63 34.50
N ALA A 328 1.39 45.56 33.59
CA ALA A 328 0.53 46.69 33.24
C ALA A 328 -0.74 46.25 32.47
N GLU A 329 -0.57 45.39 31.45
CA GLU A 329 -1.67 44.84 30.68
C GLU A 329 -2.62 44.01 31.55
N ARG A 330 -2.12 43.22 32.49
CA ARG A 330 -2.95 42.48 33.46
C ARG A 330 -3.73 43.39 34.40
N ALA A 331 -3.25 44.63 34.61
CA ALA A 331 -3.95 45.69 35.36
C ALA A 331 -4.86 46.55 34.48
N GLY A 332 -5.03 46.21 33.19
CA GLY A 332 -5.87 46.97 32.24
C GLY A 332 -5.15 48.17 31.63
N ASN A 333 -3.86 48.35 31.86
CA ASN A 333 -3.06 49.38 31.27
C ASN A 333 -2.27 48.84 30.07
N PHE A 334 -2.63 49.22 28.87
CA PHE A 334 -2.03 48.79 27.60
C PHE A 334 -1.04 49.82 27.03
N SER A 335 -0.58 50.80 27.81
CA SER A 335 0.33 51.88 27.37
C SER A 335 1.69 51.41 26.91
N ASP A 336 2.10 50.17 27.25
CA ASP A 336 3.34 49.51 26.83
C ASP A 336 3.25 48.89 25.45
N VAL A 337 2.04 48.53 24.97
CA VAL A 337 1.80 47.92 23.66
C VAL A 337 1.01 48.81 22.70
N CYS A 338 0.25 49.78 23.21
CA CYS A 338 -0.46 50.77 22.42
C CYS A 338 0.38 52.04 22.37
N PRO A 339 1.09 52.34 21.27
CA PRO A 339 1.83 53.59 21.15
C PRO A 339 0.85 54.77 21.18
N ALA A 340 1.33 55.89 21.81
CA ALA A 340 0.54 57.11 21.82
C ALA A 340 0.15 57.50 20.40
N ALA A 341 -1.06 58.07 20.25
CA ALA A 341 -1.60 58.42 18.94
C ALA A 341 -0.60 59.23 18.12
N GLY A 342 -0.10 58.70 17.01
CA GLY A 342 0.84 59.37 16.10
C GLY A 342 2.15 58.58 15.80
N SER A 343 2.45 57.47 16.51
CA SER A 343 3.62 56.65 16.22
C SER A 343 3.25 55.24 15.78
N VAL A 344 3.14 55.05 14.48
CA VAL A 344 3.05 53.67 13.92
C VAL A 344 4.47 53.21 13.59
N SER A 345 5.05 52.40 14.44
CA SER A 345 6.27 51.66 14.07
C SER A 345 5.87 50.27 13.56
N ILE A 346 5.90 50.10 12.25
CA ILE A 346 5.83 48.78 11.63
C ILE A 346 7.20 48.12 11.89
N ARG A 347 7.25 47.14 12.79
CA ARG A 347 8.40 46.25 12.88
C ARG A 347 8.27 45.22 11.77
N SER A 348 9.21 45.28 10.82
CA SER A 348 9.44 44.27 9.79
C SER A 348 10.05 42.99 10.40
#